data_f7af9ace1938ba7da0463791725cc222
#
_entry.id   f7af9ace1938ba7da0463791725cc222
#
_cell.length_a   1.000
_cell.length_b   1.000
_cell.length_c   1.000
_cell.angle_alpha   90.00
_cell.angle_beta   90.00
_cell.angle_gamma   90.00
#
_symmetry.space_group_name_H-M   'P 1'
#
loop_
_entity.id
_entity.type
_entity.pdbx_description
1 polymer ?
#
loop_
_entity_poly.entity_id
_entity_poly.type
_entity_poly.pdbx_seq_one_letter_code
_entity_poly.pdbx_strand_id
1 'polypeptide(L)'
;MDLIVTDATGKPVASHASYTLDLAFGSGENDFDLQVEDAALKAGSRIMIDGTEYGGIIDDTDVDVDGGLSTVTWHGRDWHGVLASKIIEPDRNNDYLTLSGTIPVIMRTLVSRAGLQGLFTVTDESADHKTTCRFDRYVDLYSGLVKMLRAS
;
A
#
# COMPACT_ATOMS: atom_id res chain seq x y z
N MET A 1 -0.92 3.85 20.91
CA MET A 1 -1.25 4.09 19.49
C MET A 1 -2.38 3.17 19.16
N ASP A 2 -3.46 3.68 18.63
CA ASP A 2 -4.64 2.87 18.36
C ASP A 2 -4.58 2.33 16.93
N LEU A 3 -5.02 1.09 16.76
CA LEU A 3 -5.27 0.52 15.44
C LEU A 3 -6.63 1.02 14.95
N ILE A 4 -6.65 1.78 13.89
CA ILE A 4 -7.86 2.25 13.23
C ILE A 4 -8.19 1.27 12.10
N VAL A 5 -9.42 0.77 12.11
CA VAL A 5 -9.94 -0.10 11.06
C VAL A 5 -10.99 0.65 10.26
N THR A 6 -10.89 0.56 8.94
CA THR A 6 -11.90 1.06 8.02
C THR A 6 -12.46 -0.06 7.15
N ASP A 7 -13.63 0.13 6.58
CA ASP A 7 -14.12 -0.72 5.51
C ASP A 7 -13.31 -0.52 4.20
N ALA A 8 -13.65 -1.28 3.17
CA ALA A 8 -12.99 -1.17 1.86
C ALA A 8 -13.15 0.21 1.19
N THR A 9 -14.13 1.01 1.62
CA THR A 9 -14.34 2.38 1.10
C THR A 9 -13.51 3.42 1.85
N GLY A 10 -12.90 3.05 2.99
CA GLY A 10 -12.13 3.95 3.86
C GLY A 10 -12.98 4.58 4.97
N LYS A 11 -14.22 4.11 5.17
CA LYS A 11 -15.05 4.59 6.29
C LYS A 11 -14.62 3.90 7.58
N PRO A 12 -14.29 4.64 8.65
CA PRO A 12 -13.93 4.06 9.95
C PRO A 12 -15.04 3.17 10.50
N VAL A 13 -14.68 1.97 10.96
CA VAL A 13 -15.61 0.99 11.54
C VAL A 13 -15.24 0.57 12.95
N ALA A 14 -13.95 0.60 13.32
CA ALA A 14 -13.47 0.25 14.65
C ALA A 14 -12.16 0.96 14.99
N SER A 15 -11.85 1.01 16.29
CA SER A 15 -10.55 1.40 16.84
C SER A 15 -10.20 0.46 17.97
N HIS A 16 -8.98 -0.07 17.98
CA HIS A 16 -8.51 -1.03 18.98
C HIS A 16 -7.23 -0.53 19.64
N ALA A 17 -7.24 -0.50 20.96
CA ALA A 17 -6.07 -0.13 21.77
C ALA A 17 -5.13 -1.31 22.04
N SER A 18 -5.65 -2.55 21.92
CA SER A 18 -4.90 -3.79 22.11
C SER A 18 -4.92 -4.61 20.83
N TYR A 19 -3.75 -4.87 20.28
CA TYR A 19 -3.52 -5.67 19.07
C TYR A 19 -2.07 -6.13 19.00
N THR A 20 -1.80 -7.15 18.22
CA THR A 20 -0.45 -7.51 17.79
C THR A 20 -0.35 -7.34 16.28
N LEU A 21 0.62 -6.58 15.84
CA LEU A 21 0.89 -6.34 14.42
C LEU A 21 2.35 -6.65 14.13
N ASP A 22 2.59 -7.61 13.27
CA ASP A 22 3.89 -7.93 12.71
C ASP A 22 3.95 -7.38 11.28
N LEU A 23 4.91 -6.50 11.03
CA LEU A 23 5.10 -5.84 9.74
C LEU A 23 6.42 -6.27 9.14
N ALA A 24 6.38 -6.86 7.96
CA ALA A 24 7.56 -7.19 7.18
C ALA A 24 7.88 -6.08 6.17
N PHE A 25 9.03 -5.44 6.36
CA PHE A 25 9.58 -4.46 5.41
C PHE A 25 10.83 -5.04 4.78
N GLY A 26 10.88 -5.13 3.48
CA GLY A 26 12.08 -5.63 2.85
C GLY A 26 12.04 -5.61 1.33
N SER A 27 13.10 -6.14 0.74
CA SER A 27 13.23 -6.24 -0.72
C SER A 27 12.30 -7.26 -1.37
N GLY A 28 11.56 -8.04 -0.60
CA GLY A 28 10.68 -9.08 -1.10
C GLY A 28 9.39 -9.27 -0.30
N GLU A 29 9.32 -8.69 0.89
CA GLU A 29 8.18 -8.81 1.80
C GLU A 29 7.67 -7.42 2.12
N ASN A 30 6.40 -7.17 1.88
CA ASN A 30 5.70 -5.93 2.19
C ASN A 30 4.27 -6.30 2.59
N ASP A 31 4.19 -7.06 3.66
CA ASP A 31 2.97 -7.65 4.21
C ASP A 31 2.92 -7.48 5.72
N PHE A 32 1.83 -7.90 6.30
CA PHE A 32 1.64 -7.89 7.75
C PHE A 32 0.76 -9.04 8.21
N ASP A 33 0.98 -9.43 9.47
CA ASP A 33 0.13 -10.30 10.26
C ASP A 33 -0.49 -9.50 11.41
N LEU A 34 -1.80 -9.53 11.54
CA LEU A 34 -2.55 -8.83 12.57
C LEU A 34 -3.35 -9.80 13.42
N GLN A 35 -3.21 -9.69 14.73
CA GLN A 35 -4.09 -10.33 15.69
C GLN A 35 -4.78 -9.25 16.53
N VAL A 36 -6.09 -9.29 16.54
CA VAL A 36 -6.94 -8.35 17.29
C VAL A 36 -8.20 -9.07 17.74
N GLU A 37 -8.62 -8.83 18.98
CA GLU A 37 -9.88 -9.35 19.49
C GLU A 37 -11.06 -8.62 18.87
N ASP A 38 -12.15 -9.34 18.63
CA ASP A 38 -13.42 -8.81 18.11
C ASP A 38 -13.30 -8.19 16.69
N ALA A 39 -12.87 -9.01 15.76
CA ALA A 39 -12.64 -8.53 14.42
C ALA A 39 -13.85 -8.73 13.50
N ALA A 40 -14.62 -7.69 13.31
CA ALA A 40 -15.50 -7.53 12.14
C ALA A 40 -14.69 -7.19 10.86
N LEU A 41 -13.41 -7.63 10.79
CA LEU A 41 -12.52 -7.41 9.66
C LEU A 41 -12.92 -8.32 8.50
N LYS A 42 -12.71 -7.84 7.30
CA LYS A 42 -12.99 -8.57 6.05
C LYS A 42 -11.87 -8.30 5.06
N ALA A 43 -11.70 -9.18 4.10
CA ALA A 43 -10.85 -8.90 2.94
C ALA A 43 -11.26 -7.55 2.31
N GLY A 44 -10.27 -6.71 2.03
CA GLY A 44 -10.44 -5.34 1.58
C GLY A 44 -10.58 -4.29 2.69
N SER A 45 -10.77 -4.67 3.96
CA SER A 45 -10.68 -3.74 5.09
C SER A 45 -9.29 -3.12 5.13
N ARG A 46 -9.21 -1.85 5.56
CA ARG A 46 -7.93 -1.15 5.69
C ARG A 46 -7.61 -0.98 7.16
N ILE A 47 -6.34 -1.10 7.48
CA ILE A 47 -5.82 -0.84 8.82
C ILE A 47 -4.84 0.33 8.77
N MET A 48 -4.82 1.12 9.82
CA MET A 48 -3.87 2.22 10.03
C MET A 48 -3.52 2.30 11.50
N ILE A 49 -2.24 2.56 11.79
CA ILE A 49 -1.82 2.87 13.16
C ILE A 49 -1.81 4.38 13.33
N ASP A 50 -2.62 4.87 14.26
CA ASP A 50 -2.80 6.30 14.49
C ASP A 50 -1.47 7.01 14.74
N GLY A 51 -1.26 8.12 14.03
CA GLY A 51 -0.05 8.93 14.14
C GLY A 51 1.20 8.34 13.48
N THR A 52 1.07 7.32 12.63
CA THR A 52 2.17 6.71 11.89
C THR A 52 1.87 6.57 10.41
N GLU A 53 2.90 6.18 9.62
CA GLU A 53 2.76 5.78 8.23
C GLU A 53 2.37 4.30 8.06
N TYR A 54 2.26 3.54 9.15
CA TYR A 54 2.03 2.10 9.09
C TYR A 54 0.56 1.78 8.89
N GLY A 55 0.31 0.83 8.00
CA GLY A 55 -1.01 0.33 7.69
C GLY A 55 -1.02 -0.46 6.39
N GLY A 56 -2.22 -0.87 5.96
CA GLY A 56 -2.36 -1.65 4.75
C GLY A 56 -3.78 -2.14 4.51
N ILE A 57 -3.89 -3.16 3.69
CA ILE A 57 -5.16 -3.78 3.29
C ILE A 57 -5.15 -5.24 3.69
N ILE A 58 -6.22 -5.69 4.35
CA ILE A 58 -6.42 -7.10 4.69
C ILE A 58 -6.80 -7.86 3.43
N ASP A 59 -6.07 -8.92 3.16
CA ASP A 59 -6.29 -9.80 2.01
C ASP A 59 -6.96 -11.11 2.42
N ASP A 60 -6.56 -11.71 3.56
CA ASP A 60 -6.98 -13.05 3.98
C ASP A 60 -7.01 -13.21 5.51
N THR A 61 -7.49 -14.37 5.97
CA THR A 61 -7.67 -14.69 7.38
C THR A 61 -7.39 -16.16 7.63
N ASP A 62 -6.54 -16.44 8.62
CA ASP A 62 -6.34 -17.78 9.16
C ASP A 62 -6.96 -17.92 10.55
N VAL A 63 -7.54 -19.07 10.81
CA VAL A 63 -8.09 -19.44 12.12
C VAL A 63 -7.40 -20.70 12.60
N ASP A 64 -6.62 -20.60 13.65
CA ASP A 64 -6.00 -21.74 14.33
C ASP A 64 -6.79 -22.11 15.59
N VAL A 65 -7.05 -23.40 15.77
CA VAL A 65 -7.78 -23.93 16.92
C VAL A 65 -6.90 -24.95 17.63
N ASP A 66 -6.35 -24.56 18.77
CA ASP A 66 -5.57 -25.43 19.64
C ASP A 66 -6.15 -25.47 21.05
N GLY A 67 -6.36 -26.71 21.57
CA GLY A 67 -6.83 -26.93 22.93
C GLY A 67 -8.15 -26.27 23.31
N GLY A 68 -9.01 -25.94 22.33
CA GLY A 68 -10.29 -25.24 22.53
C GLY A 68 -10.19 -23.72 22.56
N LEU A 69 -9.01 -23.16 22.32
CA LEU A 69 -8.79 -21.74 22.06
C LEU A 69 -8.70 -21.53 20.55
N SER A 70 -9.31 -20.46 20.05
CA SER A 70 -9.19 -20.06 18.65
C SER A 70 -8.40 -18.75 18.56
N THR A 71 -7.37 -18.76 17.73
CA THR A 71 -6.62 -17.56 17.36
C THR A 71 -6.92 -17.18 15.92
N VAL A 72 -7.30 -15.95 15.70
CA VAL A 72 -7.55 -15.40 14.36
C VAL A 72 -6.39 -14.50 13.98
N THR A 73 -5.75 -14.81 12.86
CA THR A 73 -4.69 -13.97 12.27
C THR A 73 -5.16 -13.46 10.93
N TRP A 74 -5.10 -12.16 10.78
CA TRP A 74 -5.45 -11.44 9.56
C TRP A 74 -4.17 -11.13 8.79
N HIS A 75 -4.10 -11.57 7.55
CA HIS A 75 -2.96 -11.33 6.66
C HIS A 75 -3.28 -10.23 5.68
N GLY A 76 -2.29 -9.40 5.37
CA GLY A 76 -2.50 -8.34 4.42
C GLY A 76 -1.22 -7.75 3.87
N ARG A 77 -1.37 -6.89 2.86
CA ARG A 77 -0.28 -6.11 2.29
C ARG A 77 -0.20 -4.76 2.98
N ASP A 78 1.00 -4.35 3.37
CA ASP A 78 1.26 -2.98 3.78
C ASP A 78 1.10 -2.00 2.58
N TRP A 79 1.27 -0.71 2.79
CA TRP A 79 1.13 0.28 1.71
C TRP A 79 2.17 0.08 0.59
N HIS A 80 3.38 -0.39 0.90
CA HIS A 80 4.39 -0.74 -0.09
C HIS A 80 3.97 -1.96 -0.91
N GLY A 81 3.43 -2.99 -0.26
CA GLY A 81 2.90 -4.18 -0.90
C GLY A 81 1.71 -3.88 -1.82
N VAL A 82 0.84 -2.93 -1.43
CA VAL A 82 -0.24 -2.46 -2.30
C VAL A 82 0.32 -1.81 -3.57
N LEU A 83 1.35 -0.97 -3.45
CA LEU A 83 2.02 -0.38 -4.62
C LEU A 83 2.76 -1.44 -5.44
N ALA A 84 3.48 -2.37 -4.79
CA ALA A 84 4.21 -3.45 -5.45
C ALA A 84 3.29 -4.43 -6.19
N SER A 85 2.02 -4.53 -5.81
CA SER A 85 1.03 -5.36 -6.50
C SER A 85 0.60 -4.82 -7.87
N LYS A 86 1.00 -3.62 -8.24
CA LYS A 86 0.66 -2.95 -9.50
C LYS A 86 1.86 -2.89 -10.42
N ILE A 87 1.64 -3.14 -11.68
CA ILE A 87 2.66 -3.11 -12.73
C ILE A 87 2.57 -1.80 -13.51
N ILE A 88 3.72 -1.19 -13.82
CA ILE A 88 3.81 -0.07 -14.73
C ILE A 88 3.74 -0.59 -16.15
N GLU A 89 2.62 -0.30 -16.82
CA GLU A 89 2.41 -0.68 -18.21
C GLU A 89 2.82 0.48 -19.14
N PRO A 90 3.59 0.20 -20.21
CA PRO A 90 3.86 1.19 -21.25
C PRO A 90 2.59 1.52 -22.02
N ASP A 91 2.57 2.68 -22.66
CA ASP A 91 1.51 3.02 -23.61
C ASP A 91 1.51 2.05 -24.80
N ARG A 92 0.34 1.89 -25.41
CA ARG A 92 0.18 0.97 -26.54
C ARG A 92 1.20 1.26 -27.65
N ASN A 93 1.87 0.23 -28.13
CA ASN A 93 2.94 0.25 -29.14
C ASN A 93 4.28 0.88 -28.67
N ASN A 94 4.45 1.12 -27.38
CA ASN A 94 5.71 1.54 -26.79
C ASN A 94 6.35 0.43 -25.97
N ASP A 95 7.68 0.38 -25.99
CA ASP A 95 8.43 -0.59 -25.17
C ASP A 95 8.59 -0.14 -23.72
N TYR A 96 8.51 1.18 -23.47
CA TYR A 96 8.71 1.80 -22.17
C TYR A 96 7.67 2.89 -21.92
N LEU A 97 7.32 3.08 -20.65
CA LEU A 97 6.59 4.26 -20.23
C LEU A 97 7.58 5.40 -19.98
N THR A 98 7.40 6.54 -20.64
CA THR A 98 8.18 7.74 -20.39
C THR A 98 7.24 8.86 -19.96
N LEU A 99 7.49 9.44 -18.79
CA LEU A 99 6.71 10.55 -18.24
C LEU A 99 7.62 11.75 -18.00
N SER A 100 7.12 12.94 -18.29
CA SER A 100 7.82 14.20 -18.08
C SER A 100 6.96 15.16 -17.24
N GLY A 101 7.57 15.82 -16.28
CA GLY A 101 6.90 16.74 -15.38
C GLY A 101 7.67 16.91 -14.08
N THR A 102 7.04 17.53 -13.10
CA THR A 102 7.57 17.53 -11.74
C THR A 102 7.34 16.15 -11.09
N ILE A 103 8.14 15.79 -10.09
CA ILE A 103 8.01 14.50 -9.39
C ILE A 103 6.56 14.23 -8.93
N PRO A 104 5.85 15.16 -8.25
CA PRO A 104 4.47 14.94 -7.84
C PRO A 104 3.52 14.69 -9.03
N VAL A 105 3.73 15.35 -10.17
CA VAL A 105 2.92 15.13 -11.38
C VAL A 105 3.13 13.73 -11.93
N ILE A 106 4.38 13.27 -12.00
CA ILE A 106 4.70 11.90 -12.45
C ILE A 106 4.09 10.87 -11.49
N MET A 107 4.25 11.06 -10.17
CA MET A 107 3.67 10.18 -9.14
C MET A 107 2.15 10.09 -9.26
N ARG A 108 1.44 11.23 -9.37
CA ARG A 108 -0.02 11.24 -9.57
C ARG A 108 -0.44 10.48 -10.82
N THR A 109 0.30 10.67 -11.90
CA THR A 109 0.04 9.96 -13.16
C THR A 109 0.17 8.45 -12.96
N LEU A 110 1.21 7.99 -12.30
CA LEU A 110 1.43 6.56 -12.02
C LEU A 110 0.36 5.99 -11.09
N VAL A 111 0.04 6.68 -9.99
CA VAL A 111 -1.00 6.29 -9.04
C VAL A 111 -2.36 6.20 -9.74
N SER A 112 -2.68 7.16 -10.61
CA SER A 112 -3.93 7.16 -11.38
C SER A 112 -3.98 6.00 -12.39
N ARG A 113 -2.89 5.76 -13.12
CA ARG A 113 -2.80 4.64 -14.09
C ARG A 113 -2.96 3.28 -13.38
N ALA A 114 -2.47 3.15 -12.16
CA ALA A 114 -2.61 1.97 -11.33
C ALA A 114 -4.01 1.81 -10.69
N GLY A 115 -4.90 2.81 -10.82
CA GLY A 115 -6.23 2.80 -10.20
C GLY A 115 -6.20 3.00 -8.68
N LEU A 116 -5.15 3.60 -8.14
CA LEU A 116 -4.91 3.75 -6.70
C LEU A 116 -5.20 5.15 -6.15
N GLN A 117 -5.77 6.06 -6.95
CA GLN A 117 -6.09 7.44 -6.55
C GLN A 117 -7.11 7.54 -5.40
N GLY A 118 -7.84 6.49 -5.10
CA GLY A 118 -8.73 6.40 -3.94
C GLY A 118 -8.02 5.97 -2.63
N LEU A 119 -6.75 5.56 -2.73
CA LEU A 119 -5.93 5.13 -1.59
C LEU A 119 -4.79 6.10 -1.29
N PHE A 120 -4.15 6.63 -2.34
CA PHE A 120 -2.96 7.47 -2.22
C PHE A 120 -3.22 8.87 -2.75
N THR A 121 -2.86 9.84 -1.94
CA THR A 121 -2.84 11.26 -2.32
C THR A 121 -1.40 11.73 -2.43
N VAL A 122 -1.05 12.34 -3.55
CA VAL A 122 0.27 12.94 -3.76
C VAL A 122 0.18 14.44 -3.47
N THR A 123 0.89 14.90 -2.47
CA THR A 123 0.95 16.32 -2.10
C THR A 123 1.88 17.10 -3.04
N ASP A 124 1.59 18.39 -3.23
CA ASP A 124 2.36 19.31 -4.09
C ASP A 124 3.42 20.07 -3.29
N GLU A 125 4.20 19.39 -2.47
CA GLU A 125 5.28 20.07 -1.78
C GLU A 125 6.45 20.38 -2.74
N SER A 126 6.53 21.66 -3.11
CA SER A 126 7.72 22.38 -3.65
C SER A 126 8.60 21.67 -4.69
N ALA A 127 8.05 21.10 -5.73
CA ALA A 127 8.86 20.55 -6.81
C ALA A 127 8.77 21.42 -8.07
N ASP A 128 9.56 22.47 -8.13
CA ASP A 128 9.68 23.31 -9.34
C ASP A 128 10.53 22.64 -10.45
N HIS A 129 11.30 21.62 -10.08
CA HIS A 129 12.18 20.95 -11.03
C HIS A 129 11.43 19.92 -11.87
N LYS A 130 11.45 20.14 -13.20
CA LYS A 130 10.90 19.18 -14.16
C LYS A 130 11.96 18.16 -14.54
N THR A 131 11.56 16.91 -14.59
CA THR A 131 12.39 15.78 -15.00
C THR A 131 11.66 14.91 -16.02
N THR A 132 12.40 14.01 -16.66
CA THR A 132 11.85 12.98 -17.53
C THR A 132 12.29 11.63 -17.02
N CYS A 133 11.33 10.79 -16.69
CA CYS A 133 11.57 9.44 -16.16
C CYS A 133 11.12 8.39 -17.17
N ARG A 134 11.99 7.42 -17.43
CA ARG A 134 11.66 6.22 -18.20
C ARG A 134 11.58 5.02 -17.25
N PHE A 135 10.44 4.35 -17.28
CA PHE A 135 10.18 3.17 -16.47
C PHE A 135 10.40 1.90 -17.29
N ASP A 136 11.07 0.94 -16.68
CA ASP A 136 11.33 -0.35 -17.31
C ASP A 136 10.00 -1.09 -17.52
N ARG A 137 9.94 -1.89 -18.56
CA ARG A 137 8.74 -2.66 -18.91
C ARG A 137 8.41 -3.67 -17.81
N TYR A 138 7.15 -3.65 -17.35
CA TYR A 138 6.64 -4.56 -16.32
C TYR A 138 7.31 -4.45 -14.95
N VAL A 139 7.99 -3.35 -14.65
CA VAL A 139 8.41 -3.05 -13.28
C VAL A 139 7.18 -2.79 -12.41
N ASP A 140 7.20 -3.28 -11.17
CA ASP A 140 6.15 -2.92 -10.22
C ASP A 140 6.20 -1.44 -9.85
N LEU A 141 5.04 -0.91 -9.44
CA LEU A 141 4.89 0.52 -9.17
C LEU A 141 5.79 0.99 -8.02
N TYR A 142 5.93 0.19 -6.95
CA TYR A 142 6.78 0.55 -5.81
C TYR A 142 8.25 0.67 -6.23
N SER A 143 8.79 -0.34 -6.90
CA SER A 143 10.16 -0.34 -7.42
C SER A 143 10.40 0.80 -8.41
N GLY A 144 9.44 1.07 -9.29
CA GLY A 144 9.50 2.19 -10.23
C GLY A 144 9.55 3.55 -9.54
N LEU A 145 8.73 3.76 -8.51
CA LEU A 145 8.73 5.00 -7.70
C LEU A 145 10.05 5.16 -6.93
N VAL A 146 10.53 4.11 -6.27
CA VAL A 146 11.81 4.14 -5.54
C VAL A 146 12.98 4.48 -6.47
N LYS A 147 13.03 3.84 -7.66
CA LYS A 147 14.07 4.13 -8.67
C LYS A 147 14.02 5.59 -9.12
N MET A 148 12.83 6.13 -9.38
CA MET A 148 12.62 7.52 -9.76
C MET A 148 13.11 8.49 -8.67
N LEU A 149 12.69 8.26 -7.41
CA LEU A 149 13.05 9.12 -6.28
C LEU A 149 14.54 9.09 -5.93
N ARG A 150 15.23 7.99 -6.19
CA ARG A 150 16.70 7.90 -5.99
C ARG A 150 17.48 8.59 -7.09
N ALA A 151 16.89 8.82 -8.25
CA ALA A 151 17.53 9.45 -9.41
C ALA A 151 17.26 10.96 -9.48
N SER A 152 16.37 11.49 -8.67
CA SER A 152 16.01 12.92 -8.53
C SER A 152 16.79 13.57 -7.40
#